data_951b5abe7333019e812cda56e7aabab5
#
_entry.id   951b5abe7333019e812cda56e7aabab5
#
_cell.length_a   1.000
_cell.length_b   1.000
_cell.length_c   1.000
_cell.angle_alpha   90.00
_cell.angle_beta   90.00
_cell.angle_gamma   90.00
#
_symmetry.space_group_name_H-M   'P 1'
#
loop_
_entity.id
_entity.type
_entity.pdbx_description
1 polymer ?
#
loop_
_entity_poly.entity_id
_entity_poly.type
_entity_poly.pdbx_seq_one_letter_code
_entity_poly.pdbx_strand_id
1 'polypeptide(L)'
;MKFVEWCYFRSFKSGKEIQIVIMETKKRKPLIRRLITTLLVIIILSVGYVCYTIIYDLRVRYINRTELSELAGKNKDYANRFEHFLNDIEKESGWKVVIISGLRSREKQIQLKRENPLNAAVNKSRHVLGRAIDINLYKREGIFTTWLKKFSSKGSWQKTGVPTIALRYHLLWGGTYRNYHDPVHFEIN
;
A
#
# COMPACT_ATOMS: atom_id res chain seq x y z
N MET A 1 20.98 33.14 32.97
CA MET A 1 20.07 33.86 33.87
C MET A 1 19.16 32.84 34.56
N LYS A 2 19.34 32.67 35.89
CA LYS A 2 18.52 31.73 36.68
C LYS A 2 17.33 32.50 37.21
N PHE A 3 16.14 32.24 36.75
CA PHE A 3 14.91 32.70 37.38
C PHE A 3 14.59 31.82 38.57
N VAL A 4 14.63 32.42 39.77
CA VAL A 4 14.17 31.82 41.03
C VAL A 4 12.77 32.40 41.26
N GLU A 5 11.73 31.59 41.05
CA GLU A 5 10.37 31.94 41.47
C GLU A 5 10.19 31.64 42.93
N TRP A 6 9.89 32.70 43.70
CA TRP A 6 9.58 32.66 45.12
C TRP A 6 8.10 32.30 45.31
N CYS A 7 7.79 31.18 45.96
CA CYS A 7 6.44 30.89 46.45
C CYS A 7 6.26 31.35 47.88
N TYR A 8 5.13 31.97 48.12
CA TYR A 8 4.69 32.69 49.29
C TYR A 8 4.59 31.86 50.54
N PHE A 9 4.92 32.46 51.71
CA PHE A 9 4.91 31.94 53.04
C PHE A 9 3.54 31.94 53.70
N ARG A 10 3.20 30.88 54.41
CA ARG A 10 2.21 30.92 55.50
C ARG A 10 2.93 30.76 56.80
N SER A 11 2.98 31.83 57.62
CA SER A 11 3.56 31.83 58.98
C SER A 11 2.56 31.19 59.95
N PHE A 12 3.00 30.17 60.65
CA PHE A 12 2.29 29.66 61.83
C PHE A 12 3.12 30.02 63.08
N LYS A 13 2.58 30.88 63.96
CA LYS A 13 3.19 31.25 65.21
C LYS A 13 2.89 30.21 66.27
N SER A 14 3.81 29.36 66.62
CA SER A 14 3.86 28.61 67.86
C SER A 14 5.21 28.95 68.51
N GLY A 15 5.15 29.50 69.73
CA GLY A 15 6.28 30.16 70.37
C GLY A 15 7.43 29.21 70.74
N LYS A 16 8.33 29.02 69.83
CA LYS A 16 9.77 28.71 69.99
C LYS A 16 10.27 28.24 68.62
N GLU A 17 11.17 29.03 68.08
CA GLU A 17 11.91 28.80 66.83
C GLU A 17 11.09 28.72 65.52
N ILE A 18 11.33 29.68 64.65
CA ILE A 18 10.84 29.66 63.26
C ILE A 18 11.75 28.71 62.48
N GLN A 19 11.31 27.48 62.29
CA GLN A 19 11.94 26.62 61.28
C GLN A 19 11.42 26.99 59.89
N ILE A 20 12.31 27.54 59.08
CA ILE A 20 12.05 27.79 57.67
C ILE A 20 12.15 26.46 56.91
N VAL A 21 10.99 25.81 56.69
CA VAL A 21 10.93 24.64 55.81
C VAL A 21 10.94 25.13 54.36
N ILE A 22 12.09 25.13 53.74
CA ILE A 22 12.20 25.35 52.30
C ILE A 22 11.71 24.07 51.62
N MET A 23 10.45 24.09 51.19
CA MET A 23 9.98 23.02 50.29
C MET A 23 10.63 23.20 48.91
N GLU A 24 11.67 22.42 48.66
CA GLU A 24 12.22 22.28 47.32
C GLU A 24 11.13 21.75 46.38
N THR A 25 10.64 22.60 45.48
CA THR A 25 9.72 22.16 44.42
C THR A 25 10.47 21.21 43.51
N LYS A 26 10.32 19.91 43.80
CA LYS A 26 10.91 18.80 43.06
C LYS A 26 10.63 18.98 41.58
N LYS A 27 11.70 19.18 40.80
CA LYS A 27 11.71 19.47 39.35
C LYS A 27 10.84 18.51 38.55
N ARG A 28 9.57 18.85 38.30
CA ARG A 28 8.71 18.15 37.32
C ARG A 28 9.10 18.43 35.87
N LYS A 29 10.02 19.34 35.63
CA LYS A 29 10.50 19.79 34.29
C LYS A 29 11.04 18.68 33.38
N PRO A 30 11.79 17.63 33.85
CA PRO A 30 12.29 16.62 32.91
C PRO A 30 11.21 15.67 32.38
N LEU A 31 10.16 15.38 33.11
CA LEU A 31 9.08 14.50 32.68
C LEU A 31 8.25 15.13 31.57
N ILE A 32 7.82 16.39 31.77
CA ILE A 32 7.06 17.16 30.79
C ILE A 32 7.86 17.31 29.48
N ARG A 33 9.16 17.62 29.57
CA ARG A 33 10.03 17.73 28.38
C ARG A 33 10.12 16.40 27.62
N ARG A 34 10.25 15.27 28.34
CA ARG A 34 10.25 13.93 27.73
C ARG A 34 8.92 13.63 27.03
N LEU A 35 7.78 13.93 27.67
CA LEU A 35 6.46 13.74 27.07
C LEU A 35 6.26 14.56 25.80
N ILE A 36 6.66 15.84 25.81
CA ILE A 36 6.60 16.70 24.63
C ILE A 36 7.49 16.14 23.50
N THR A 37 8.72 15.74 23.83
CA THR A 37 9.63 15.16 22.82
C THR A 37 9.05 13.89 22.22
N THR A 38 8.51 12.99 23.04
CA THR A 38 7.87 11.75 22.59
C THR A 38 6.68 12.06 21.68
N LEU A 39 5.83 13.02 22.06
CA LEU A 39 4.68 13.43 21.24
C LEU A 39 5.13 14.01 19.89
N LEU A 40 6.14 14.84 19.87
CA LEU A 40 6.71 15.38 18.63
C LEU A 40 7.25 14.27 17.71
N VAL A 41 7.95 13.29 18.26
CA VAL A 41 8.44 12.13 17.49
C VAL A 41 7.28 11.34 16.90
N ILE A 42 6.22 11.08 17.67
CA ILE A 42 5.03 10.38 17.17
C ILE A 42 4.37 11.16 16.03
N ILE A 43 4.25 12.49 16.16
CA ILE A 43 3.68 13.35 15.11
C ILE A 43 4.54 13.27 13.85
N ILE A 44 5.86 13.38 13.95
CA ILE A 44 6.77 13.32 12.80
C ILE A 44 6.66 11.97 12.09
N LEU A 45 6.64 10.85 12.86
CA LEU A 45 6.49 9.51 12.30
C LEU A 45 5.12 9.34 11.61
N SER A 46 4.05 9.87 12.19
CA SER A 46 2.70 9.81 11.62
C SER A 46 2.61 10.59 10.31
N VAL A 47 3.15 11.81 10.27
CA VAL A 47 3.22 12.63 9.05
C VAL A 47 4.06 11.92 7.99
N GLY A 48 5.23 11.39 8.36
CA GLY A 48 6.09 10.63 7.46
C GLY A 48 5.38 9.41 6.85
N TYR A 49 4.61 8.68 7.66
CA TYR A 49 3.81 7.55 7.18
C TYR A 49 2.73 7.98 6.19
N VAL A 50 1.98 9.06 6.49
CA VAL A 50 0.96 9.60 5.58
C VAL A 50 1.58 10.05 4.26
N CYS A 51 2.68 10.80 4.29
CA CYS A 51 3.41 11.20 3.08
C CYS A 51 3.86 9.98 2.26
N TYR A 52 4.43 8.98 2.91
CA TYR A 52 4.84 7.74 2.26
C TYR A 52 3.66 7.06 1.54
N THR A 53 2.49 6.94 2.20
CA THR A 53 1.32 6.28 1.60
C THR A 53 0.80 7.05 0.38
N ILE A 54 0.77 8.38 0.44
CA ILE A 54 0.36 9.24 -0.67
C ILE A 54 1.32 9.09 -1.86
N ILE A 55 2.63 9.18 -1.62
CA ILE A 55 3.66 9.04 -2.66
C ILE A 55 3.56 7.64 -3.31
N TYR A 56 3.38 6.61 -2.50
CA TYR A 56 3.22 5.24 -2.98
C TYR A 56 1.98 5.12 -3.91
N ASP A 57 0.83 5.65 -3.51
CA ASP A 57 -0.40 5.59 -4.33
C ASP A 57 -0.27 6.39 -5.62
N LEU A 58 0.39 7.55 -5.59
CA LEU A 58 0.69 8.32 -6.80
C LEU A 58 1.60 7.53 -7.76
N ARG A 59 2.62 6.85 -7.23
CA ARG A 59 3.50 5.99 -8.02
C ARG A 59 2.73 4.82 -8.65
N VAL A 60 1.84 4.18 -7.92
CA VAL A 60 0.99 3.09 -8.43
C VAL A 60 0.10 3.59 -9.56
N ARG A 61 -0.56 4.74 -9.38
CA ARG A 61 -1.40 5.34 -10.44
C ARG A 61 -0.58 5.67 -11.69
N TYR A 62 0.63 6.17 -11.52
CA TYR A 62 1.54 6.44 -12.63
C TYR A 62 1.88 5.15 -13.39
N ILE A 63 2.27 4.08 -12.68
CA ILE A 63 2.57 2.77 -13.28
C ILE A 63 1.36 2.24 -14.04
N ASN A 64 0.18 2.19 -13.41
CA ASN A 64 -1.03 1.67 -14.04
C ASN A 64 -1.39 2.46 -15.31
N ARG A 65 -1.27 3.79 -15.28
CA ARG A 65 -1.53 4.64 -16.44
C ARG A 65 -0.53 4.36 -17.57
N THR A 66 0.74 4.16 -17.26
CA THR A 66 1.78 3.85 -18.25
C THR A 66 1.50 2.52 -18.93
N GLU A 67 1.25 1.47 -18.13
CA GLU A 67 0.93 0.12 -18.66
C GLU A 67 -0.33 0.12 -19.53
N LEU A 68 -1.40 0.82 -19.10
CA LEU A 68 -2.63 0.96 -19.89
C LEU A 68 -2.41 1.79 -21.16
N SER A 69 -1.55 2.81 -21.13
CA SER A 69 -1.20 3.60 -22.32
C SER A 69 -0.45 2.76 -23.37
N GLU A 70 0.48 1.91 -22.93
CA GLU A 70 1.19 0.98 -23.82
C GLU A 70 0.23 -0.05 -24.44
N LEU A 71 -0.70 -0.59 -23.63
CA LEU A 71 -1.77 -1.46 -24.12
C LEU A 71 -2.66 -0.75 -25.14
N ALA A 72 -3.04 0.52 -24.88
CA ALA A 72 -3.87 1.31 -25.79
C ALA A 72 -3.17 1.57 -27.14
N GLY A 73 -1.84 1.74 -27.14
CA GLY A 73 -1.04 1.80 -28.37
C GLY A 73 -1.14 0.52 -29.21
N LYS A 74 -1.41 -0.64 -28.58
CA LYS A 74 -1.62 -1.92 -29.27
C LYS A 74 -3.08 -2.16 -29.64
N ASN A 75 -4.00 -1.95 -28.70
CA ASN A 75 -5.44 -2.08 -28.87
C ASN A 75 -6.18 -1.25 -27.81
N LYS A 76 -6.80 -0.15 -28.26
CA LYS A 76 -7.49 0.80 -27.38
C LYS A 76 -8.70 0.18 -26.67
N ASP A 77 -9.45 -0.68 -27.33
CA ASP A 77 -10.67 -1.29 -26.74
C ASP A 77 -10.29 -2.24 -25.61
N TYR A 78 -9.19 -2.98 -25.76
CA TYR A 78 -8.68 -3.85 -24.70
C TYR A 78 -8.15 -3.04 -23.52
N ALA A 79 -7.41 -1.97 -23.76
CA ALA A 79 -6.95 -1.07 -22.71
C ALA A 79 -8.11 -0.46 -21.93
N ASN A 80 -9.14 0.06 -22.60
CA ASN A 80 -10.34 0.60 -21.97
C ASN A 80 -11.06 -0.47 -21.14
N ARG A 81 -11.17 -1.70 -21.64
CA ARG A 81 -11.79 -2.81 -20.90
C ARG A 81 -11.03 -3.12 -19.62
N PHE A 82 -9.69 -3.17 -19.66
CA PHE A 82 -8.87 -3.34 -18.47
C PHE A 82 -9.00 -2.14 -17.53
N GLU A 83 -9.01 -0.91 -18.04
CA GLU A 83 -9.17 0.28 -17.18
C GLU A 83 -10.48 0.25 -16.40
N HIS A 84 -11.60 -0.05 -17.05
CA HIS A 84 -12.89 -0.20 -16.38
C HIS A 84 -12.87 -1.33 -15.35
N PHE A 85 -12.28 -2.48 -15.68
CA PHE A 85 -12.10 -3.59 -14.75
C PHE A 85 -11.32 -3.17 -13.50
N LEU A 86 -10.18 -2.48 -13.66
CA LEU A 86 -9.35 -2.02 -12.53
C LEU A 86 -10.09 -0.99 -11.66
N ASN A 87 -10.83 -0.06 -12.28
CA ASN A 87 -11.62 0.93 -11.58
C ASN A 87 -12.73 0.27 -10.73
N ASP A 88 -13.40 -0.74 -11.27
CA ASP A 88 -14.45 -1.47 -10.55
C ASP A 88 -13.87 -2.31 -9.41
N ILE A 89 -12.68 -2.89 -9.56
CA ILE A 89 -12.00 -3.54 -8.45
C ILE A 89 -11.84 -2.56 -7.29
N GLU A 90 -11.28 -1.37 -7.55
CA GLU A 90 -11.05 -0.39 -6.49
C GLU A 90 -12.35 0.09 -5.84
N LYS A 91 -13.39 0.31 -6.66
CA LYS A 91 -14.67 0.83 -6.22
C LYS A 91 -15.49 -0.18 -5.41
N GLU A 92 -15.55 -1.44 -5.85
CA GLU A 92 -16.48 -2.43 -5.29
C GLU A 92 -15.82 -3.32 -4.24
N SER A 93 -14.55 -3.69 -4.43
CA SER A 93 -13.86 -4.59 -3.48
C SER A 93 -13.08 -3.86 -2.41
N GLY A 94 -12.80 -2.57 -2.61
CA GLY A 94 -11.94 -1.76 -1.74
C GLY A 94 -10.46 -2.16 -1.78
N TRP A 95 -10.06 -3.05 -2.69
CA TRP A 95 -8.66 -3.37 -2.94
C TRP A 95 -8.08 -2.38 -3.94
N LYS A 96 -6.83 -1.95 -3.71
CA LYS A 96 -6.05 -1.17 -4.66
C LYS A 96 -5.30 -2.10 -5.60
N VAL A 97 -5.15 -1.67 -6.86
CA VAL A 97 -4.56 -2.48 -7.92
C VAL A 97 -3.21 -1.91 -8.36
N VAL A 98 -2.23 -2.80 -8.56
CA VAL A 98 -0.94 -2.49 -9.20
C VAL A 98 -0.78 -3.41 -10.40
N ILE A 99 -0.71 -2.86 -11.60
CA ILE A 99 -0.31 -3.62 -12.79
C ILE A 99 1.18 -3.93 -12.66
N ILE A 100 1.53 -5.20 -12.76
CA ILE A 100 2.93 -5.69 -12.69
C ILE A 100 3.46 -6.14 -14.05
N SER A 101 2.57 -6.36 -15.01
CA SER A 101 2.91 -6.64 -16.41
C SER A 101 1.67 -6.41 -17.29
N GLY A 102 1.77 -5.55 -18.26
CA GLY A 102 0.78 -5.34 -19.30
C GLY A 102 1.28 -5.85 -20.65
N LEU A 103 1.51 -4.92 -21.60
CA LEU A 103 2.09 -5.25 -22.91
C LEU A 103 3.52 -5.75 -22.74
N ARG A 104 3.86 -6.84 -23.45
CA ARG A 104 5.20 -7.43 -23.36
C ARG A 104 5.85 -7.46 -24.73
N SER A 105 7.13 -7.05 -24.83
CA SER A 105 7.87 -7.17 -26.08
C SER A 105 8.13 -8.64 -26.44
N ARG A 106 8.34 -8.89 -27.73
CA ARG A 106 8.70 -10.24 -28.22
C ARG A 106 10.03 -10.72 -27.62
N GLU A 107 11.01 -9.84 -27.52
CA GLU A 107 12.34 -10.09 -26.95
C GLU A 107 12.24 -10.50 -25.49
N LYS A 108 11.45 -9.77 -24.70
CA LYS A 108 11.20 -10.13 -23.30
C LYS A 108 10.51 -11.47 -23.15
N GLN A 109 9.56 -11.78 -24.03
CA GLN A 109 8.88 -13.10 -24.02
C GLN A 109 9.84 -14.23 -24.39
N ILE A 110 10.75 -14.02 -25.35
CA ILE A 110 11.80 -14.99 -25.70
C ILE A 110 12.68 -15.26 -24.50
N GLN A 111 13.12 -14.19 -23.82
CA GLN A 111 13.93 -14.32 -22.61
C GLN A 111 13.21 -15.16 -21.54
N LEU A 112 11.95 -14.79 -21.22
CA LEU A 112 11.14 -15.52 -20.21
C LEU A 112 10.93 -17.00 -20.58
N LYS A 113 10.80 -17.31 -21.88
CA LYS A 113 10.66 -18.68 -22.35
C LYS A 113 11.94 -19.48 -22.19
N ARG A 114 13.12 -18.84 -22.34
CA ARG A 114 14.43 -19.45 -22.10
C ARG A 114 14.66 -19.72 -20.62
N GLU A 115 14.27 -18.74 -19.75
CA GLU A 115 14.39 -18.86 -18.29
C GLU A 115 13.44 -19.94 -17.72
N ASN A 116 12.25 -20.05 -18.27
CA ASN A 116 11.28 -21.06 -17.87
C ASN A 116 10.54 -21.64 -19.10
N PRO A 117 10.87 -22.89 -19.49
CA PRO A 117 10.22 -23.56 -20.61
C PRO A 117 8.69 -23.75 -20.50
N LEU A 118 8.10 -23.58 -19.32
CA LEU A 118 6.65 -23.61 -19.14
C LEU A 118 5.95 -22.32 -19.58
N ASN A 119 6.68 -21.22 -19.72
CA ASN A 119 6.11 -19.97 -20.24
C ASN A 119 5.63 -20.12 -21.68
N ALA A 120 4.60 -19.38 -22.05
CA ALA A 120 4.02 -19.40 -23.39
C ALA A 120 5.07 -19.04 -24.46
N ALA A 121 4.95 -19.65 -25.62
CA ALA A 121 5.71 -19.22 -26.81
C ALA A 121 5.30 -17.81 -27.22
N VAL A 122 6.18 -17.08 -27.90
CA VAL A 122 5.99 -15.66 -28.26
C VAL A 122 4.66 -15.41 -28.99
N ASN A 123 4.35 -16.25 -29.98
CA ASN A 123 3.13 -16.17 -30.78
C ASN A 123 1.84 -16.60 -30.03
N LYS A 124 1.98 -17.22 -28.85
CA LYS A 124 0.87 -17.65 -28.00
C LYS A 124 0.71 -16.80 -26.74
N SER A 125 1.68 -15.92 -26.47
CA SER A 125 1.63 -15.07 -25.26
C SER A 125 0.56 -13.99 -25.38
N ARG A 126 -0.42 -14.01 -24.49
CA ARG A 126 -1.49 -13.00 -24.42
C ARG A 126 -0.95 -11.61 -24.12
N HIS A 127 0.15 -11.50 -23.35
CA HIS A 127 0.83 -10.22 -23.11
C HIS A 127 1.45 -9.62 -24.39
N VAL A 128 2.09 -10.45 -25.23
CA VAL A 128 2.63 -9.99 -26.52
C VAL A 128 1.53 -9.55 -27.47
N LEU A 129 0.35 -10.16 -27.38
CA LEU A 129 -0.82 -9.79 -28.15
C LEU A 129 -1.57 -8.58 -27.58
N GLY A 130 -1.17 -8.04 -26.43
CA GLY A 130 -1.89 -6.96 -25.73
C GLY A 130 -3.25 -7.39 -25.18
N ARG A 131 -3.43 -8.68 -24.87
CA ARG A 131 -4.69 -9.29 -24.41
C ARG A 131 -4.64 -9.72 -22.96
N ALA A 132 -3.59 -9.42 -22.20
CA ALA A 132 -3.48 -9.80 -20.80
C ALA A 132 -2.80 -8.72 -19.98
N ILE A 133 -3.17 -8.70 -18.70
CA ILE A 133 -2.47 -7.98 -17.63
C ILE A 133 -2.24 -8.92 -16.46
N ASP A 134 -1.10 -8.73 -15.77
CA ASP A 134 -0.86 -9.30 -14.45
C ASP A 134 -0.99 -8.19 -13.42
N ILE A 135 -1.73 -8.44 -12.33
CA ILE A 135 -1.95 -7.46 -11.27
C ILE A 135 -1.62 -8.04 -9.89
N ASN A 136 -1.16 -7.17 -9.01
CA ASN A 136 -1.18 -7.41 -7.58
C ASN A 136 -2.29 -6.57 -6.95
N LEU A 137 -2.83 -7.05 -5.82
CA LEU A 137 -3.79 -6.31 -5.01
C LEU A 137 -3.17 -5.94 -3.68
N TYR A 138 -3.51 -4.75 -3.17
CA TYR A 138 -3.18 -4.38 -1.79
C TYR A 138 -4.33 -3.65 -1.13
N LYS A 139 -4.43 -3.82 0.19
CA LYS A 139 -5.41 -3.13 1.04
C LYS A 139 -4.72 -2.63 2.29
N ARG A 140 -4.96 -1.38 2.66
CA ARG A 140 -4.45 -0.79 3.89
C ARG A 140 -5.55 -0.76 4.95
N GLU A 141 -5.20 -1.25 6.13
CA GLU A 141 -6.06 -1.22 7.32
C GLU A 141 -5.23 -0.65 8.47
N GLY A 142 -5.40 0.66 8.73
CA GLY A 142 -4.53 1.41 9.62
C GLY A 142 -3.08 1.44 9.10
N ILE A 143 -2.14 0.97 9.92
CA ILE A 143 -0.70 0.90 9.57
C ILE A 143 -0.32 -0.38 8.83
N PHE A 144 -1.23 -1.35 8.74
CA PHE A 144 -0.97 -2.63 8.08
C PHE A 144 -1.36 -2.59 6.61
N THR A 145 -0.59 -3.30 5.78
CA THR A 145 -0.89 -3.47 4.36
C THR A 145 -0.92 -4.96 4.03
N THR A 146 -2.08 -5.44 3.61
CA THR A 146 -2.25 -6.80 3.11
C THR A 146 -2.04 -6.82 1.61
N TRP A 147 -1.32 -7.83 1.12
CA TRP A 147 -1.03 -8.02 -0.29
C TRP A 147 -1.55 -9.35 -0.79
N LEU A 148 -2.11 -9.35 -2.00
CA LEU A 148 -2.32 -10.56 -2.79
C LEU A 148 -1.43 -10.49 -4.04
N LYS A 149 -0.64 -11.54 -4.22
CA LYS A 149 0.39 -11.67 -5.25
C LYS A 149 0.33 -13.07 -5.87
N LYS A 150 1.24 -13.37 -6.80
CA LYS A 150 1.31 -14.63 -7.53
C LYS A 150 1.24 -15.90 -6.66
N PHE A 151 1.86 -15.88 -5.50
CA PHE A 151 1.90 -17.03 -4.58
C PHE A 151 0.77 -17.03 -3.54
N SER A 152 -0.13 -16.07 -3.57
CA SER A 152 -1.31 -16.06 -2.71
C SER A 152 -2.29 -17.15 -3.14
N SER A 153 -2.99 -17.75 -2.17
CA SER A 153 -3.90 -18.85 -2.46
C SER A 153 -5.07 -18.44 -3.35
N LYS A 154 -5.59 -19.36 -4.14
CA LYS A 154 -6.81 -19.17 -4.94
C LYS A 154 -7.98 -18.67 -4.08
N GLY A 155 -8.17 -19.26 -2.89
CA GLY A 155 -9.24 -18.86 -1.97
C GLY A 155 -9.10 -17.42 -1.47
N SER A 156 -7.86 -16.93 -1.24
CA SER A 156 -7.64 -15.54 -0.87
C SER A 156 -8.04 -14.57 -1.98
N TRP A 157 -7.73 -14.89 -3.23
CA TRP A 157 -8.16 -14.11 -4.40
C TRP A 157 -9.68 -14.14 -4.58
N GLN A 158 -10.31 -15.33 -4.45
CA GLN A 158 -11.76 -15.47 -4.56
C GLN A 158 -12.52 -14.63 -3.52
N LYS A 159 -12.02 -14.55 -2.30
CA LYS A 159 -12.61 -13.74 -1.22
C LYS A 159 -12.62 -12.23 -1.50
N THR A 160 -11.80 -11.73 -2.42
CA THR A 160 -11.81 -10.32 -2.83
C THR A 160 -13.00 -9.95 -3.70
N GLY A 161 -13.68 -10.91 -4.33
CA GLY A 161 -14.68 -10.68 -5.38
C GLY A 161 -14.08 -10.32 -6.74
N VAL A 162 -12.77 -10.08 -6.85
CA VAL A 162 -12.11 -9.66 -8.11
C VAL A 162 -12.31 -10.65 -9.26
N PRO A 163 -12.23 -11.99 -9.05
CA PRO A 163 -12.56 -12.92 -10.12
C PRO A 163 -13.99 -12.81 -10.65
N THR A 164 -14.95 -12.47 -9.80
CA THR A 164 -16.35 -12.24 -10.20
C THR A 164 -16.49 -10.93 -11.00
N ILE A 165 -15.78 -9.87 -10.59
CA ILE A 165 -15.72 -8.61 -11.36
C ILE A 165 -15.14 -8.88 -12.74
N ALA A 166 -14.06 -9.69 -12.86
CA ALA A 166 -13.43 -10.04 -14.13
C ALA A 166 -14.40 -10.67 -15.14
N LEU A 167 -15.33 -11.50 -14.68
CA LEU A 167 -16.33 -12.14 -15.54
C LEU A 167 -17.24 -11.12 -16.25
N ARG A 168 -17.57 -9.99 -15.60
CA ARG A 168 -18.40 -8.92 -16.21
C ARG A 168 -17.71 -8.26 -17.39
N TYR A 169 -16.39 -8.27 -17.40
CA TYR A 169 -15.54 -7.74 -18.47
C TYR A 169 -15.11 -8.83 -19.47
N HIS A 170 -15.70 -10.03 -19.38
CA HIS A 170 -15.32 -11.19 -20.22
C HIS A 170 -13.82 -11.48 -20.16
N LEU A 171 -13.24 -11.37 -18.94
CA LEU A 171 -11.85 -11.72 -18.69
C LEU A 171 -11.77 -13.13 -18.10
N LEU A 172 -10.85 -13.92 -18.62
CA LEU A 172 -10.43 -15.17 -17.97
C LEU A 172 -9.45 -14.84 -16.85
N TRP A 173 -9.66 -15.48 -15.72
CA TRP A 173 -8.77 -15.38 -14.56
C TRP A 173 -7.86 -16.61 -14.49
N GLY A 174 -6.53 -16.40 -14.45
CA GLY A 174 -5.53 -17.46 -14.42
C GLY A 174 -5.55 -18.34 -13.15
N GLY A 175 -6.23 -17.89 -12.07
CA GLY A 175 -6.52 -18.73 -10.91
C GLY A 175 -7.47 -19.91 -11.18
N THR A 176 -8.11 -19.96 -12.36
CA THR A 176 -8.97 -21.08 -12.81
C THR A 176 -8.25 -22.07 -13.73
N TYR A 177 -7.00 -21.80 -14.10
CA TYR A 177 -6.26 -22.70 -14.96
C TYR A 177 -6.08 -24.08 -14.32
N ARG A 178 -6.19 -25.13 -15.12
CA ARG A 178 -6.14 -26.52 -14.66
C ARG A 178 -4.72 -26.99 -14.36
N ASN A 179 -3.74 -26.55 -15.15
CA ASN A 179 -2.38 -27.09 -15.15
C ASN A 179 -1.39 -26.27 -14.33
N TYR A 180 -1.72 -25.05 -13.99
CA TYR A 180 -0.89 -24.17 -13.17
C TYR A 180 -1.73 -23.07 -12.51
N HIS A 181 -1.23 -22.54 -11.41
CA HIS A 181 -1.90 -21.50 -10.65
C HIS A 181 -1.26 -20.14 -10.97
N ASP A 182 -2.02 -19.24 -11.59
CA ASP A 182 -1.58 -17.88 -11.91
C ASP A 182 -2.64 -16.84 -11.54
N PRO A 183 -2.85 -16.61 -10.23
CA PRO A 183 -3.97 -15.80 -9.76
C PRO A 183 -3.83 -14.31 -10.06
N VAL A 184 -2.64 -13.84 -10.45
CA VAL A 184 -2.39 -12.44 -10.84
C VAL A 184 -2.81 -12.17 -12.27
N HIS A 185 -2.97 -13.21 -13.11
CA HIS A 185 -3.18 -13.12 -14.55
C HIS A 185 -4.66 -12.97 -14.91
N PHE A 186 -4.95 -11.98 -15.75
CA PHE A 186 -6.26 -11.72 -16.34
C PHE A 186 -6.11 -11.50 -17.85
N GLU A 187 -6.88 -12.24 -18.66
CA GLU A 187 -6.76 -12.16 -20.11
C GLU A 187 -8.10 -12.07 -20.83
N ILE A 188 -8.09 -11.46 -22.01
CA ILE A 188 -9.19 -11.41 -22.95
C ILE A 188 -9.10 -12.62 -23.90
N ASN A 189 -10.17 -13.34 -24.01
CA ASN A 189 -10.30 -14.46 -24.95
C ASN A 189 -10.26 -14.00 -26.41
#